data_ca16ae8740b8575510e24c3035c22bb0
#
_entry.id   ca16ae8740b8575510e24c3035c22bb0
#
_cell.length_a   1.000
_cell.length_b   1.000
_cell.length_c   1.000
_cell.angle_alpha   90.00
_cell.angle_beta   90.00
_cell.angle_gamma   90.00
#
_symmetry.space_group_name_H-M   'P 1'
#
loop_
_entity.id
_entity.type
_entity.pdbx_description
1 polymer ?
#
loop_
_entity_poly.entity_id
_entity_poly.type
_entity_poly.pdbx_seq_one_letter_code
_entity_poly.pdbx_strand_id
1 'polypeptide(L)'
;GYRTGKINPPEVDCIVDAIGRIADDPALARRSIGVTTLLGQEQAVAILTAIEQVLGAEVMLRHDIRVGEPAAFQGDERDIMFISLVAERGSSPLSGLAFEQRFNVAASRARDRMVLVRSVEPEDLRPTDKLRRSLIEHFQAPFAAETSVTQDRRGRCESPFEREMYDLLVERGYRVDTQVPVGSKRIDMVVEGSDDCRLAIECDGDRYHGPEQWPDDMARQRMLERAGWTVWRC
;
A
#
# COMPACT_ATOMS: atom_id res chain seq x y z
N GLY A 1 -24.09 3.01 9.69
CA GLY A 1 -24.37 2.63 8.32
C GLY A 1 -25.44 1.55 8.27
N TYR A 2 -26.16 1.49 7.20
CA TYR A 2 -27.15 0.44 6.97
C TYR A 2 -26.88 -0.22 5.61
N ARG A 3 -27.32 -1.45 5.47
CA ARG A 3 -27.15 -2.26 4.28
C ARG A 3 -28.51 -2.74 3.78
N THR A 4 -28.72 -2.69 2.47
CA THR A 4 -29.91 -3.26 1.83
C THR A 4 -29.48 -4.50 1.05
N GLY A 5 -29.75 -5.68 1.58
CA GLY A 5 -29.21 -6.92 1.02
C GLY A 5 -27.68 -6.96 1.13
N LYS A 6 -26.99 -6.97 -0.03
CA LYS A 6 -25.52 -6.95 -0.14
C LYS A 6 -24.99 -5.60 -0.61
N ILE A 7 -25.81 -4.53 -0.55
CA ILE A 7 -25.44 -3.17 -0.92
C ILE A 7 -25.38 -2.32 0.34
N ASN A 8 -24.35 -1.49 0.43
CA ASN A 8 -24.16 -0.47 1.47
C ASN A 8 -24.19 0.91 0.80
N PRO A 9 -25.35 1.56 0.70
CA PRO A 9 -25.49 2.83 -0.01
C PRO A 9 -24.57 3.94 0.51
N PRO A 10 -24.38 4.13 1.84
CA PRO A 10 -23.44 5.12 2.34
C PRO A 10 -21.99 4.93 1.85
N GLU A 11 -21.55 3.69 1.65
CA GLU A 11 -20.23 3.43 1.08
C GLU A 11 -20.18 3.76 -0.41
N VAL A 12 -21.28 3.50 -1.15
CA VAL A 12 -21.40 3.88 -2.57
C VAL A 12 -21.28 5.39 -2.72
N ASP A 13 -22.07 6.15 -1.99
CA ASP A 13 -22.08 7.62 -2.05
C ASP A 13 -20.71 8.20 -1.69
N CYS A 14 -20.08 7.69 -0.63
CA CYS A 14 -18.75 8.12 -0.20
C CYS A 14 -17.68 7.87 -1.28
N ILE A 15 -17.73 6.73 -1.98
CA ILE A 15 -16.80 6.39 -3.06
C ILE A 15 -17.00 7.34 -4.24
N VAL A 16 -18.24 7.56 -4.67
CA VAL A 16 -18.56 8.45 -5.80
C VAL A 16 -18.08 9.88 -5.52
N ASP A 17 -18.39 10.39 -4.33
CA ASP A 17 -17.94 11.72 -3.90
C ASP A 17 -16.41 11.84 -3.85
N ALA A 18 -15.73 10.80 -3.38
CA ALA A 18 -14.28 10.79 -3.30
C ALA A 18 -13.65 10.75 -4.71
N ILE A 19 -14.18 9.96 -5.62
CA ILE A 19 -13.72 9.91 -7.02
C ILE A 19 -14.00 11.25 -7.71
N GLY A 20 -15.14 11.89 -7.46
CA GLY A 20 -15.44 13.22 -7.98
C GLY A 20 -14.38 14.25 -7.57
N ARG A 21 -14.00 14.28 -6.29
CA ARG A 21 -12.92 15.16 -5.80
C ARG A 21 -11.56 14.87 -6.45
N ILE A 22 -11.26 13.59 -6.72
CA ILE A 22 -10.03 13.22 -7.43
C ILE A 22 -10.08 13.69 -8.88
N ALA A 23 -11.22 13.57 -9.55
CA ALA A 23 -11.41 13.99 -10.92
C ALA A 23 -11.29 15.51 -11.11
N ASP A 24 -11.64 16.28 -10.07
CA ASP A 24 -11.53 17.74 -10.04
C ASP A 24 -10.12 18.24 -9.68
N ASP A 25 -9.24 17.37 -9.17
CA ASP A 25 -7.87 17.72 -8.79
C ASP A 25 -6.91 17.59 -9.99
N PRO A 26 -6.35 18.72 -10.50
CA PRO A 26 -5.41 18.68 -11.62
C PRO A 26 -4.15 17.84 -11.36
N ALA A 27 -3.70 17.74 -10.10
CA ALA A 27 -2.54 16.95 -9.73
C ALA A 27 -2.79 15.43 -9.85
N LEU A 28 -4.06 15.02 -9.86
CA LEU A 28 -4.48 13.63 -9.94
C LEU A 28 -5.11 13.27 -11.31
N ALA A 29 -5.10 14.19 -12.28
CA ALA A 29 -5.82 14.06 -13.57
C ALA A 29 -5.46 12.83 -14.40
N ARG A 30 -4.29 12.23 -14.19
CA ARG A 30 -3.81 11.05 -14.92
C ARG A 30 -3.74 9.77 -14.07
N ARG A 31 -4.24 9.81 -12.84
CA ARG A 31 -4.20 8.66 -11.95
C ARG A 31 -5.32 7.67 -12.29
N SER A 32 -4.96 6.43 -12.47
CA SER A 32 -5.92 5.33 -12.64
C SER A 32 -6.59 4.97 -11.32
N ILE A 33 -7.88 4.63 -11.36
CA ILE A 33 -8.68 4.37 -10.16
C ILE A 33 -9.28 2.97 -10.22
N GLY A 34 -9.11 2.21 -9.14
CA GLY A 34 -9.77 0.94 -8.92
C GLY A 34 -10.70 1.01 -7.70
N VAL A 35 -11.82 0.30 -7.78
CA VAL A 35 -12.72 0.12 -6.64
C VAL A 35 -12.98 -1.37 -6.47
N THR A 36 -12.58 -1.93 -5.34
CA THR A 36 -12.84 -3.33 -5.02
C THR A 36 -13.82 -3.47 -3.86
N THR A 37 -14.71 -4.45 -3.96
CA THR A 37 -15.70 -4.76 -2.91
C THR A 37 -15.34 -6.09 -2.26
N LEU A 38 -15.21 -6.11 -0.93
CA LEU A 38 -14.87 -7.33 -0.21
C LEU A 38 -16.02 -8.33 -0.16
N LEU A 39 -17.26 -7.86 -0.33
CA LEU A 39 -18.44 -8.69 -0.28
C LEU A 39 -19.46 -8.28 -1.35
N GLY A 40 -19.79 -9.24 -2.22
CA GLY A 40 -20.94 -9.15 -3.14
C GLY A 40 -20.67 -8.36 -4.42
N GLN A 41 -21.04 -8.97 -5.54
CA GLN A 41 -21.00 -8.34 -6.85
C GLN A 41 -22.04 -7.21 -6.95
N GLU A 42 -23.12 -7.27 -6.19
CA GLU A 42 -24.19 -6.27 -6.17
C GLU A 42 -23.66 -4.90 -5.73
N GLN A 43 -22.76 -4.85 -4.77
CA GLN A 43 -22.10 -3.62 -4.34
C GLN A 43 -21.23 -3.03 -5.47
N ALA A 44 -20.48 -3.86 -6.18
CA ALA A 44 -19.65 -3.42 -7.29
C ALA A 44 -20.51 -2.83 -8.43
N VAL A 45 -21.61 -3.50 -8.76
CA VAL A 45 -22.57 -3.00 -9.77
C VAL A 45 -23.20 -1.68 -9.32
N ALA A 46 -23.60 -1.56 -8.06
CA ALA A 46 -24.18 -0.33 -7.53
C ALA A 46 -23.17 0.84 -7.60
N ILE A 47 -21.91 0.61 -7.23
CA ILE A 47 -20.85 1.62 -7.31
C ILE A 47 -20.61 2.02 -8.79
N LEU A 48 -20.45 1.05 -9.68
CA LEU A 48 -20.20 1.32 -11.10
C LEU A 48 -21.32 2.15 -11.72
N THR A 49 -22.59 1.75 -11.47
CA THR A 49 -23.76 2.47 -11.94
C THR A 49 -23.82 3.90 -11.39
N ALA A 50 -23.51 4.09 -10.12
CA ALA A 50 -23.51 5.41 -9.49
C ALA A 50 -22.39 6.31 -10.07
N ILE A 51 -21.18 5.78 -10.28
CA ILE A 51 -20.08 6.49 -10.93
C ILE A 51 -20.50 6.94 -12.34
N GLU A 52 -21.10 6.04 -13.13
CA GLU A 52 -21.54 6.33 -14.49
C GLU A 52 -22.62 7.43 -14.53
N GLN A 53 -23.58 7.36 -13.63
CA GLN A 53 -24.68 8.31 -13.54
C GLN A 53 -24.25 9.70 -13.04
N VAL A 54 -23.36 9.76 -12.08
CA VAL A 54 -22.99 11.02 -11.40
C VAL A 54 -21.78 11.68 -12.06
N LEU A 55 -20.76 10.91 -12.39
CA LEU A 55 -19.49 11.44 -12.90
C LEU A 55 -19.37 11.33 -14.43
N GLY A 56 -20.10 10.41 -15.03
CA GLY A 56 -20.17 10.23 -16.47
C GLY A 56 -18.99 9.47 -17.09
N ALA A 57 -19.16 9.10 -18.35
CA ALA A 57 -18.21 8.25 -19.07
C ALA A 57 -16.85 8.91 -19.30
N GLU A 58 -16.79 10.25 -19.39
CA GLU A 58 -15.54 10.99 -19.59
C GLU A 58 -14.58 10.81 -18.40
N VAL A 59 -15.08 10.94 -17.17
CA VAL A 59 -14.29 10.72 -15.95
C VAL A 59 -13.84 9.27 -15.87
N MET A 60 -14.74 8.34 -16.19
CA MET A 60 -14.41 6.91 -16.19
C MET A 60 -13.26 6.57 -17.13
N LEU A 61 -13.27 7.12 -18.35
CA LEU A 61 -12.20 6.90 -19.33
C LEU A 61 -10.90 7.60 -18.94
N ARG A 62 -10.99 8.85 -18.46
CA ARG A 62 -9.82 9.65 -18.07
C ARG A 62 -9.01 8.98 -16.97
N HIS A 63 -9.69 8.39 -16.01
CA HIS A 63 -9.09 7.76 -14.84
C HIS A 63 -9.00 6.24 -14.96
N ASP A 64 -9.29 5.65 -16.14
CA ASP A 64 -9.32 4.20 -16.35
C ASP A 64 -10.00 3.47 -15.18
N ILE A 65 -11.23 3.93 -14.84
CA ILE A 65 -11.93 3.44 -13.64
C ILE A 65 -12.36 2.00 -13.83
N ARG A 66 -11.96 1.17 -12.90
CA ARG A 66 -12.37 -0.24 -12.83
C ARG A 66 -13.02 -0.53 -11.49
N VAL A 67 -14.18 -1.20 -11.52
CA VAL A 67 -14.92 -1.62 -10.33
C VAL A 67 -15.17 -3.11 -10.37
N GLY A 68 -14.95 -3.82 -9.27
CA GLY A 68 -15.19 -5.26 -9.22
C GLY A 68 -14.83 -5.91 -7.89
N GLU A 69 -15.01 -7.22 -7.83
CA GLU A 69 -14.49 -8.02 -6.71
C GLU A 69 -12.95 -8.16 -6.83
N PRO A 70 -12.22 -8.54 -5.76
CA PRO A 70 -10.76 -8.64 -5.77
C PRO A 70 -10.20 -9.49 -6.92
N ALA A 71 -10.90 -10.55 -7.32
CA ALA A 71 -10.48 -11.38 -8.45
C ALA A 71 -10.40 -10.61 -9.79
N ALA A 72 -11.19 -9.55 -9.95
CA ALA A 72 -11.14 -8.70 -11.14
C ALA A 72 -9.83 -7.91 -11.27
N PHE A 73 -9.08 -7.78 -10.18
CA PHE A 73 -7.79 -7.07 -10.10
C PHE A 73 -6.59 -8.02 -10.02
N GLN A 74 -6.79 -9.31 -10.24
CA GLN A 74 -5.68 -10.25 -10.23
C GLN A 74 -4.73 -9.96 -11.41
N GLY A 75 -3.48 -9.59 -11.09
CA GLY A 75 -2.49 -9.16 -12.09
C GLY A 75 -2.67 -7.73 -12.62
N ASP A 76 -3.62 -6.98 -12.07
CA ASP A 76 -3.91 -5.60 -12.45
C ASP A 76 -3.75 -4.66 -11.24
N GLU A 77 -3.16 -3.50 -11.43
CA GLU A 77 -2.88 -2.50 -10.40
C GLU A 77 -3.41 -1.14 -10.85
N ARG A 78 -3.78 -0.31 -9.88
CA ARG A 78 -4.23 1.08 -10.10
C ARG A 78 -3.44 2.02 -9.21
N ASP A 79 -3.30 3.25 -9.65
CA ASP A 79 -2.61 4.27 -8.84
C ASP A 79 -3.37 4.50 -7.53
N ILE A 80 -4.69 4.58 -7.59
CA ILE A 80 -5.56 4.77 -6.43
C ILE A 80 -6.54 3.60 -6.34
N MET A 81 -6.55 2.90 -5.21
CA MET A 81 -7.49 1.81 -4.95
C MET A 81 -8.42 2.15 -3.80
N PHE A 82 -9.71 2.02 -4.04
CA PHE A 82 -10.75 2.03 -3.01
C PHE A 82 -11.14 0.61 -2.63
N ILE A 83 -11.28 0.36 -1.34
CA ILE A 83 -11.81 -0.88 -0.79
C ILE A 83 -13.14 -0.57 -0.10
N SER A 84 -14.25 -1.09 -0.63
CA SER A 84 -15.56 -1.05 0.03
C SER A 84 -15.70 -2.26 0.95
N LEU A 85 -15.88 -2.00 2.25
CA LEU A 85 -15.91 -3.06 3.27
C LEU A 85 -17.22 -3.86 3.25
N VAL A 86 -18.32 -3.22 2.85
CA VAL A 86 -19.68 -3.78 2.77
C VAL A 86 -20.11 -4.43 4.09
N ALA A 87 -19.99 -3.72 5.19
CA ALA A 87 -20.35 -4.19 6.50
C ALA A 87 -21.38 -3.27 7.18
N GLU A 88 -22.20 -3.84 8.06
CA GLU A 88 -23.08 -3.16 8.98
C GLU A 88 -22.89 -3.73 10.39
N ARG A 89 -23.41 -3.05 11.39
CA ARG A 89 -23.34 -3.51 12.78
C ARG A 89 -23.88 -4.93 12.91
N GLY A 90 -23.07 -5.82 13.51
CA GLY A 90 -23.45 -7.23 13.72
C GLY A 90 -23.41 -8.12 12.49
N SER A 91 -22.83 -7.66 11.36
CA SER A 91 -22.59 -8.48 10.17
C SER A 91 -21.96 -9.83 10.52
N SER A 92 -22.29 -10.85 9.75
CA SER A 92 -21.67 -12.17 9.89
C SER A 92 -20.18 -12.06 9.59
N PRO A 93 -19.32 -12.71 10.41
CA PRO A 93 -17.88 -12.68 10.20
C PRO A 93 -17.47 -13.26 8.84
N LEU A 94 -16.45 -12.67 8.23
CA LEU A 94 -15.77 -13.24 7.09
C LEU A 94 -14.61 -14.11 7.62
N SER A 95 -14.60 -15.37 7.22
CA SER A 95 -13.56 -16.30 7.68
C SER A 95 -13.25 -17.35 6.62
N GLY A 96 -12.06 -17.96 6.74
CA GLY A 96 -11.58 -18.99 5.85
C GLY A 96 -10.68 -18.47 4.73
N LEU A 97 -9.90 -19.37 4.16
CA LEU A 97 -8.82 -19.10 3.20
C LEU A 97 -9.28 -18.29 1.99
N ALA A 98 -10.49 -18.51 1.49
CA ALA A 98 -11.02 -17.77 0.34
C ALA A 98 -11.19 -16.27 0.64
N PHE A 99 -11.60 -15.91 1.86
CA PHE A 99 -11.69 -14.51 2.26
C PHE A 99 -10.32 -13.92 2.56
N GLU A 100 -9.42 -14.66 3.20
CA GLU A 100 -8.03 -14.22 3.41
C GLU A 100 -7.34 -13.89 2.08
N GLN A 101 -7.50 -14.73 1.08
CA GLN A 101 -6.98 -14.47 -0.27
C GLN A 101 -7.61 -13.22 -0.91
N ARG A 102 -8.94 -13.02 -0.77
CA ARG A 102 -9.62 -11.83 -1.27
C ARG A 102 -9.07 -10.55 -0.61
N PHE A 103 -8.86 -10.56 0.70
CA PHE A 103 -8.30 -9.43 1.43
C PHE A 103 -6.87 -9.14 0.99
N ASN A 104 -6.03 -10.17 0.83
CA ASN A 104 -4.66 -10.02 0.36
C ASN A 104 -4.60 -9.41 -1.04
N VAL A 105 -5.46 -9.87 -1.98
CA VAL A 105 -5.53 -9.29 -3.31
C VAL A 105 -5.99 -7.83 -3.23
N ALA A 106 -7.06 -7.53 -2.49
CA ALA A 106 -7.57 -6.17 -2.36
C ALA A 106 -6.53 -5.21 -1.79
N ALA A 107 -5.80 -5.65 -0.75
CA ALA A 107 -4.81 -4.84 -0.05
C ALA A 107 -3.45 -4.69 -0.76
N SER A 108 -3.27 -5.28 -1.95
CA SER A 108 -2.00 -5.27 -2.67
C SER A 108 -2.10 -4.70 -4.10
N ARG A 109 -3.18 -4.02 -4.45
CA ARG A 109 -3.43 -3.53 -5.83
C ARG A 109 -3.22 -2.04 -6.04
N ALA A 110 -2.88 -1.29 -5.00
CA ALA A 110 -2.58 0.13 -5.11
C ALA A 110 -1.09 0.35 -5.38
N ARG A 111 -0.78 1.22 -6.35
CA ARG A 111 0.59 1.68 -6.60
C ARG A 111 0.96 2.86 -5.71
N ASP A 112 0.00 3.77 -5.48
CA ASP A 112 0.26 5.05 -4.82
C ASP A 112 -0.61 5.22 -3.57
N ARG A 113 -1.93 5.03 -3.69
CA ARG A 113 -2.86 5.31 -2.60
C ARG A 113 -3.91 4.22 -2.44
N MET A 114 -4.15 3.82 -1.20
CA MET A 114 -5.23 2.92 -0.83
C MET A 114 -6.20 3.61 0.12
N VAL A 115 -7.49 3.49 -0.14
CA VAL A 115 -8.57 4.13 0.63
C VAL A 115 -9.55 3.06 1.09
N LEU A 116 -9.70 2.87 2.39
CA LEU A 116 -10.74 2.00 2.95
C LEU A 116 -12.01 2.82 3.20
N VAL A 117 -13.09 2.44 2.53
CA VAL A 117 -14.43 3.01 2.75
C VAL A 117 -15.24 2.04 3.57
N ARG A 118 -15.71 2.50 4.71
CA ARG A 118 -16.44 1.70 5.70
C ARG A 118 -17.54 2.47 6.38
N SER A 119 -18.55 1.77 6.82
CA SER A 119 -19.68 2.31 7.58
C SER A 119 -19.78 1.74 8.99
N VAL A 120 -18.74 1.03 9.45
CA VAL A 120 -18.63 0.41 10.77
C VAL A 120 -17.27 0.71 11.41
N GLU A 121 -17.26 0.71 12.74
CA GLU A 121 -16.04 0.72 13.55
C GLU A 121 -15.66 -0.72 13.99
N PRO A 122 -14.43 -0.98 14.46
CA PRO A 122 -14.04 -2.29 14.97
C PRO A 122 -14.99 -2.84 16.05
N GLU A 123 -15.55 -1.97 16.88
CA GLU A 123 -16.46 -2.31 17.97
C GLU A 123 -17.85 -2.77 17.49
N ASP A 124 -18.24 -2.38 16.27
CA ASP A 124 -19.52 -2.79 15.66
C ASP A 124 -19.43 -4.21 15.09
N LEU A 125 -18.21 -4.71 14.89
CA LEU A 125 -17.96 -6.04 14.36
C LEU A 125 -17.95 -7.10 15.45
N ARG A 126 -18.39 -8.31 15.12
CA ARG A 126 -18.31 -9.44 16.05
C ARG A 126 -16.82 -9.75 16.36
N PRO A 127 -16.48 -10.17 17.59
CA PRO A 127 -15.10 -10.49 17.97
C PRO A 127 -14.44 -11.57 17.07
N THR A 128 -15.27 -12.41 16.43
CA THR A 128 -14.82 -13.45 15.50
C THR A 128 -14.53 -12.94 14.10
N ASP A 129 -14.88 -11.70 13.76
CA ASP A 129 -14.59 -11.09 12.45
C ASP A 129 -13.20 -10.45 12.43
N LYS A 130 -12.20 -11.32 12.50
CA LYS A 130 -10.79 -10.90 12.60
C LYS A 130 -10.30 -10.19 11.34
N LEU A 131 -10.73 -10.63 10.15
CA LEU A 131 -10.24 -10.07 8.88
C LEU A 131 -10.62 -8.61 8.72
N ARG A 132 -11.92 -8.27 8.87
CA ARG A 132 -12.36 -6.88 8.77
C ARG A 132 -11.78 -6.01 9.89
N ARG A 133 -11.73 -6.52 11.11
CA ARG A 133 -11.13 -5.82 12.23
C ARG A 133 -9.67 -5.47 11.97
N SER A 134 -8.84 -6.45 11.61
CA SER A 134 -7.43 -6.21 11.29
C SER A 134 -7.23 -5.25 10.13
N LEU A 135 -8.11 -5.30 9.11
CA LEU A 135 -8.04 -4.35 8.00
C LEU A 135 -8.32 -2.92 8.48
N ILE A 136 -9.38 -2.72 9.28
CA ILE A 136 -9.72 -1.38 9.81
C ILE A 136 -8.59 -0.87 10.71
N GLU A 137 -8.09 -1.70 11.62
CA GLU A 137 -6.98 -1.35 12.53
C GLU A 137 -5.72 -0.97 11.75
N HIS A 138 -5.40 -1.70 10.67
CA HIS A 138 -4.28 -1.35 9.80
C HIS A 138 -4.47 0.04 9.15
N PHE A 139 -5.65 0.36 8.66
CA PHE A 139 -5.91 1.69 8.06
C PHE A 139 -5.98 2.82 9.09
N GLN A 140 -6.37 2.53 10.33
CA GLN A 140 -6.36 3.52 11.43
C GLN A 140 -4.95 3.81 11.94
N ALA A 141 -4.09 2.79 11.93
CA ALA A 141 -2.72 2.89 12.40
C ALA A 141 -1.77 2.09 11.50
N PRO A 142 -1.59 2.52 10.23
CA PRO A 142 -0.82 1.77 9.23
C PRO A 142 0.63 1.53 9.64
N PHE A 143 1.15 2.37 10.53
CA PHE A 143 2.52 2.31 11.05
C PHE A 143 2.63 1.68 12.45
N ALA A 144 1.53 1.21 13.05
CA ALA A 144 1.58 0.59 14.38
C ALA A 144 2.48 -0.66 14.41
N ALA A 145 2.46 -1.47 13.34
CA ALA A 145 3.38 -2.59 13.18
C ALA A 145 4.82 -2.13 12.92
N GLU A 146 5.00 -0.96 12.27
CA GLU A 146 6.32 -0.38 11.99
C GLU A 146 7.00 0.14 13.27
N THR A 147 6.24 0.60 14.26
CA THR A 147 6.82 1.05 15.54
C THR A 147 7.48 -0.10 16.30
N SER A 148 6.94 -1.31 16.24
CA SER A 148 7.58 -2.50 16.79
C SER A 148 8.73 -3.02 15.92
N VAL A 149 8.63 -2.85 14.60
CA VAL A 149 9.68 -3.21 13.63
C VAL A 149 10.81 -2.18 13.62
N THR A 150 10.58 -0.92 14.04
CA THR A 150 11.61 0.13 14.09
C THR A 150 12.71 -0.21 15.08
N GLN A 151 12.38 -0.81 16.23
CA GLN A 151 13.40 -1.31 17.18
C GLN A 151 14.21 -2.46 16.58
N ASP A 152 13.58 -3.33 15.80
CA ASP A 152 14.26 -4.42 15.09
C ASP A 152 15.12 -3.88 13.93
N ARG A 153 14.68 -2.86 13.20
CA ARG A 153 15.45 -2.24 12.10
C ARG A 153 16.79 -1.68 12.56
N ARG A 154 16.79 -0.92 13.67
CA ARG A 154 18.03 -0.43 14.28
C ARG A 154 18.90 -1.57 14.78
N GLY A 155 18.30 -2.61 15.34
CA GLY A 155 18.98 -3.81 15.83
C GLY A 155 19.63 -4.65 14.72
N ARG A 156 19.15 -4.54 13.48
CA ARG A 156 19.74 -5.21 12.31
C ARG A 156 21.00 -4.54 11.79
N CYS A 157 21.26 -3.28 12.14
CA CYS A 157 22.48 -2.59 11.77
C CYS A 157 23.69 -3.33 12.33
N GLU A 158 24.62 -3.71 11.45
CA GLU A 158 25.77 -4.55 11.79
C GLU A 158 26.94 -3.76 12.40
N SER A 159 27.02 -2.45 12.13
CA SER A 159 28.08 -1.57 12.64
C SER A 159 27.55 -0.40 13.48
N PRO A 160 28.40 0.22 14.33
CA PRO A 160 28.05 1.46 15.02
C PRO A 160 27.72 2.59 14.05
N PHE A 161 28.47 2.70 12.93
CA PHE A 161 28.26 3.72 11.91
C PHE A 161 26.90 3.59 11.22
N GLU A 162 26.49 2.36 10.89
CA GLU A 162 25.13 2.11 10.39
C GLU A 162 24.05 2.57 11.37
N ARG A 163 24.24 2.33 12.69
CA ARG A 163 23.27 2.77 13.68
C ARG A 163 23.17 4.29 13.78
N GLU A 164 24.30 4.99 13.73
CA GLU A 164 24.32 6.47 13.72
C GLU A 164 23.65 7.02 12.47
N MET A 165 23.93 6.42 11.31
CA MET A 165 23.30 6.80 10.04
C MET A 165 21.78 6.53 10.06
N TYR A 166 21.37 5.39 10.57
CA TYR A 166 19.95 5.06 10.75
C TYR A 166 19.25 6.08 11.64
N ASP A 167 19.81 6.35 12.83
CA ASP A 167 19.25 7.31 13.77
C ASP A 167 19.14 8.71 13.15
N LEU A 168 20.17 9.17 12.42
CA LEU A 168 20.20 10.44 11.72
C LEU A 168 19.08 10.57 10.65
N LEU A 169 18.86 9.50 9.87
CA LEU A 169 17.84 9.48 8.83
C LEU A 169 16.43 9.47 9.42
N VAL A 170 16.20 8.66 10.45
CA VAL A 170 14.92 8.59 11.15
C VAL A 170 14.57 9.91 11.85
N GLU A 171 15.56 10.55 12.50
CA GLU A 171 15.39 11.88 13.13
C GLU A 171 14.99 12.97 12.11
N ARG A 172 15.44 12.84 10.85
CA ARG A 172 15.03 13.72 9.75
C ARG A 172 13.69 13.33 9.11
N GLY A 173 13.02 12.31 9.63
CA GLY A 173 11.70 11.89 9.17
C GLY A 173 11.70 10.96 7.96
N TYR A 174 12.84 10.39 7.57
CA TYR A 174 12.90 9.40 6.50
C TYR A 174 12.45 8.03 6.98
N ARG A 175 11.79 7.29 6.10
CA ARG A 175 11.50 5.87 6.31
C ARG A 175 12.71 5.07 5.86
N VAL A 176 13.31 4.33 6.79
CA VAL A 176 14.54 3.58 6.55
C VAL A 176 14.30 2.10 6.81
N ASP A 177 14.53 1.27 5.82
CA ASP A 177 14.65 -0.18 5.97
C ASP A 177 16.14 -0.57 6.03
N THR A 178 16.47 -1.53 6.89
CA THR A 178 17.85 -1.96 7.12
C THR A 178 18.06 -3.39 6.64
N GLN A 179 19.26 -3.69 6.15
CA GLN A 179 19.69 -5.01 5.71
C GLN A 179 18.73 -5.64 4.70
N VAL A 180 18.37 -4.86 3.67
CA VAL A 180 17.36 -5.25 2.66
C VAL A 180 17.96 -6.24 1.67
N PRO A 181 17.38 -7.46 1.53
CA PRO A 181 17.89 -8.46 0.61
C PRO A 181 17.60 -8.06 -0.86
N VAL A 182 18.64 -8.09 -1.70
CA VAL A 182 18.51 -7.89 -3.14
C VAL A 182 19.33 -8.97 -3.86
N GLY A 183 18.64 -9.96 -4.41
CA GLY A 183 19.27 -11.15 -4.98
C GLY A 183 20.01 -11.96 -3.91
N SER A 184 21.31 -12.19 -4.11
CA SER A 184 22.17 -12.92 -3.16
C SER A 184 22.88 -12.02 -2.15
N LYS A 185 22.64 -10.70 -2.19
CA LYS A 185 23.31 -9.69 -1.34
C LYS A 185 22.28 -8.87 -0.56
N ARG A 186 22.74 -8.03 0.38
CA ARG A 186 21.90 -7.13 1.18
C ARG A 186 22.41 -5.70 1.00
N ILE A 187 21.48 -4.74 1.01
CA ILE A 187 21.76 -3.31 1.08
C ILE A 187 21.68 -2.91 2.56
N ASP A 188 22.65 -2.16 3.06
CA ASP A 188 22.70 -1.78 4.46
C ASP A 188 21.46 -0.97 4.88
N MET A 189 21.09 0.04 4.09
CA MET A 189 19.86 0.80 4.30
C MET A 189 19.19 1.17 3.00
N VAL A 190 17.86 1.23 3.03
CA VAL A 190 17.01 1.69 1.93
C VAL A 190 16.11 2.80 2.43
N VAL A 191 16.08 3.91 1.69
CA VAL A 191 15.12 5.00 1.89
C VAL A 191 14.20 5.05 0.68
N GLU A 192 12.90 4.94 0.90
CA GLU A 192 11.90 5.12 -0.14
C GLU A 192 11.42 6.57 -0.15
N GLY A 193 11.51 7.20 -1.31
CA GLY A 193 11.02 8.55 -1.56
C GLY A 193 9.67 8.54 -2.30
N SER A 194 9.22 9.73 -2.73
CA SER A 194 8.09 9.88 -3.65
C SER A 194 8.46 9.41 -5.05
N ASP A 195 7.45 9.11 -5.88
CA ASP A 195 7.59 8.78 -7.31
C ASP A 195 8.50 7.56 -7.59
N ASP A 196 8.37 6.50 -6.79
CA ASP A 196 9.18 5.27 -6.87
C ASP A 196 10.70 5.49 -6.76
N CYS A 197 11.13 6.65 -6.26
CA CYS A 197 12.53 6.90 -5.99
C CYS A 197 13.01 6.03 -4.82
N ARG A 198 14.01 5.20 -5.08
CA ARG A 198 14.64 4.34 -4.07
C ARG A 198 16.10 4.68 -3.93
N LEU A 199 16.50 5.04 -2.71
CA LEU A 199 17.89 5.29 -2.36
C LEU A 199 18.43 4.09 -1.60
N ALA A 200 19.43 3.43 -2.18
CA ALA A 200 20.23 2.42 -1.51
C ALA A 200 21.43 3.11 -0.86
N ILE A 201 21.60 2.92 0.44
CA ILE A 201 22.70 3.47 1.23
C ILE A 201 23.59 2.30 1.64
N GLU A 202 24.86 2.38 1.27
CA GLU A 202 25.90 1.45 1.66
C GLU A 202 26.84 2.17 2.62
N CYS A 203 26.99 1.61 3.81
CA CYS A 203 27.82 2.14 4.88
C CYS A 203 29.18 1.42 4.85
N ASP A 204 30.07 1.90 4.00
CA ASP A 204 31.37 1.26 3.74
C ASP A 204 32.39 1.44 4.89
N GLY A 205 31.99 1.90 6.10
CA GLY A 205 32.81 2.06 7.29
C GLY A 205 34.33 1.75 7.12
N ASP A 206 35.16 1.86 8.13
CA ASP A 206 36.62 1.65 8.11
C ASP A 206 37.15 0.27 7.56
N ARG A 207 36.30 -0.55 6.96
CA ARG A 207 36.70 -1.74 6.23
C ARG A 207 37.20 -1.29 4.85
N TYR A 208 38.49 -1.00 4.77
CA TYR A 208 39.22 -0.82 3.54
C TYR A 208 38.98 -2.04 2.64
N HIS A 209 38.07 -1.92 1.68
CA HIS A 209 37.92 -2.86 0.59
C HIS A 209 39.15 -2.68 -0.30
N GLY A 210 40.06 -3.66 -0.30
CA GLY A 210 41.27 -3.61 -1.12
C GLY A 210 40.88 -3.48 -2.61
N PRO A 211 41.82 -3.02 -3.48
CA PRO A 211 41.58 -2.81 -4.92
C PRO A 211 41.01 -4.04 -5.64
N GLU A 212 41.16 -5.21 -5.05
CA GLU A 212 40.71 -6.50 -5.61
C GLU A 212 39.16 -6.67 -5.54
N GLN A 213 38.46 -5.99 -4.64
CA GLN A 213 36.99 -6.09 -4.49
C GLN A 213 36.23 -5.03 -5.32
N TRP A 214 36.94 -4.04 -5.82
CA TRP A 214 36.36 -2.92 -6.57
C TRP A 214 35.53 -3.33 -7.82
N PRO A 215 35.97 -4.33 -8.63
CA PRO A 215 35.17 -4.77 -9.78
C PRO A 215 33.81 -5.35 -9.39
N ASP A 216 33.73 -6.11 -8.29
CA ASP A 216 32.49 -6.72 -7.79
C ASP A 216 31.53 -5.67 -7.20
N ASP A 217 32.08 -4.67 -6.51
CA ASP A 217 31.31 -3.55 -5.95
C ASP A 217 30.73 -2.68 -7.06
N MET A 218 31.51 -2.38 -8.10
CA MET A 218 31.04 -1.64 -9.26
C MET A 218 30.01 -2.43 -10.10
N ALA A 219 30.14 -3.75 -10.17
CA ALA A 219 29.16 -4.60 -10.83
C ALA A 219 27.83 -4.60 -10.06
N ARG A 220 27.89 -4.64 -8.73
CA ARG A 220 26.74 -4.55 -7.84
C ARG A 220 26.02 -3.21 -7.97
N GLN A 221 26.75 -2.11 -7.92
CA GLN A 221 26.19 -0.78 -8.08
C GLN A 221 25.47 -0.64 -9.42
N ARG A 222 26.10 -1.04 -10.51
CA ARG A 222 25.47 -1.03 -11.85
C ARG A 222 24.22 -1.89 -11.95
N MET A 223 24.16 -3.00 -11.23
CA MET A 223 22.96 -3.84 -11.17
C MET A 223 21.81 -3.11 -10.47
N LEU A 224 22.08 -2.47 -9.33
CA LEU A 224 21.08 -1.68 -8.61
C LEU A 224 20.59 -0.47 -9.42
N GLU A 225 21.51 0.27 -10.04
CA GLU A 225 21.18 1.42 -10.90
C GLU A 225 20.32 1.02 -12.10
N ARG A 226 20.59 -0.14 -12.73
CA ARG A 226 19.76 -0.69 -13.82
C ARG A 226 18.37 -1.11 -13.35
N ALA A 227 18.23 -1.47 -12.08
CA ALA A 227 16.95 -1.79 -11.43
C ALA A 227 16.21 -0.53 -10.92
N GLY A 228 16.70 0.68 -11.24
CA GLY A 228 16.08 1.95 -10.90
C GLY A 228 16.43 2.48 -9.50
N TRP A 229 17.49 1.95 -8.87
CA TRP A 229 17.95 2.44 -7.57
C TRP A 229 18.97 3.57 -7.74
N THR A 230 18.86 4.59 -6.90
CA THR A 230 19.98 5.52 -6.67
C THR A 230 20.85 4.94 -5.57
N VAL A 231 22.17 4.86 -5.79
CA VAL A 231 23.10 4.30 -4.82
C VAL A 231 23.95 5.42 -4.21
N TRP A 232 23.99 5.46 -2.89
CA TRP A 232 24.85 6.37 -2.13
C TRP A 232 25.73 5.56 -1.18
N ARG A 233 27.03 5.84 -1.21
CA ARG A 233 28.04 5.24 -0.34
C ARG A 233 28.60 6.27 0.63
N CYS A 234 28.75 5.92 1.87
CA CYS A 234 29.25 6.81 2.93
C CYS A 234 30.20 6.07 3.87
#